data_439df8c53f7f2ec24bc31473aedd84ad
#
_entry.id   439df8c53f7f2ec24bc31473aedd84ad
#
_cell.length_a   1.000
_cell.length_b   1.000
_cell.length_c   1.000
_cell.angle_alpha   90.00
_cell.angle_beta   90.00
_cell.angle_gamma   90.00
#
_symmetry.space_group_name_H-M   'P 1'
#
loop_
_entity.id
_entity.type
_entity.pdbx_description
1 polymer ?
#
loop_
_entity_poly.entity_id
_entity_poly.type
_entity_poly.pdbx_seq_one_letter_code
_entity_poly.pdbx_strand_id
1 'polypeptide(L)'
;MNCCAHVLNTVLRNAFDDRYLAQELPDLLEQLQKVKAVVTFLKQSGLTSQLPHGVCQEICTRWNSKLAMIKSVLSQYDAIENLLDSRGNLLLEDVNKTLLTEVAEFLEPFKEASEKLEQDKVVTLPLVLMYYTKLKKHLTADSTDSPEVCQLKSRTLEFLQIKLPIEELHKVATFLWPPFRHLRVLDEQERKGVHDRVRELLIDVHLRLPQGETSTDHPDYEPPAKRTSLDEFKEWRDAAETQPADSELDRYLRDSDSCEDIEKLLELWEAHRRKYRGLSFLAKKVLCIPSTSASSERNFSAAGYVLQDRRTCLKPESLDNLLFLHKNM
;
A
#
# COMPACT_ATOMS: atom_id res chain seq x y z
N MET A 1 4.16 13.70 -2.61
CA MET A 1 3.55 12.32 -2.64
C MET A 1 2.09 12.43 -2.26
N ASN A 2 1.20 11.86 -3.05
CA ASN A 2 -0.25 11.85 -2.78
C ASN A 2 -0.62 10.67 -1.88
N CYS A 3 -1.69 10.80 -1.09
CA CYS A 3 -2.24 9.69 -0.30
C CYS A 3 -2.73 8.58 -1.24
N CYS A 4 -2.09 7.42 -1.22
CA CYS A 4 -2.40 6.32 -2.14
C CYS A 4 -3.84 5.81 -2.00
N ALA A 5 -4.38 5.73 -0.78
CA ALA A 5 -5.78 5.33 -0.54
C ALA A 5 -6.77 6.30 -1.22
N HIS A 6 -6.54 7.60 -1.08
CA HIS A 6 -7.35 8.62 -1.76
C HIS A 6 -7.26 8.55 -3.27
N VAL A 7 -6.06 8.26 -3.78
CA VAL A 7 -5.84 8.10 -5.21
C VAL A 7 -6.60 6.88 -5.74
N LEU A 8 -6.51 5.71 -5.08
CA LEU A 8 -7.28 4.53 -5.47
C LEU A 8 -8.79 4.78 -5.42
N ASN A 9 -9.29 5.47 -4.38
CA ASN A 9 -10.68 5.88 -4.33
C ASN A 9 -11.08 6.78 -5.52
N THR A 10 -10.20 7.71 -5.90
CA THR A 10 -10.45 8.61 -7.04
C THR A 10 -10.42 7.86 -8.36
N VAL A 11 -9.49 6.91 -8.55
CA VAL A 11 -9.41 6.06 -9.74
C VAL A 11 -10.73 5.32 -9.94
N LEU A 12 -11.20 4.61 -8.93
CA LEU A 12 -12.45 3.84 -9.03
C LEU A 12 -13.69 4.73 -9.13
N ARG A 13 -13.74 5.86 -8.44
CA ARG A 13 -14.84 6.82 -8.60
C ARG A 13 -14.95 7.34 -10.02
N ASN A 14 -13.82 7.59 -10.70
CA ASN A 14 -13.83 8.02 -12.09
C ASN A 14 -14.17 6.87 -13.06
N ALA A 15 -13.75 5.64 -12.75
CA ALA A 15 -14.10 4.47 -13.53
C ALA A 15 -15.61 4.16 -13.47
N PHE A 16 -16.23 4.34 -12.29
CA PHE A 16 -17.66 4.14 -12.04
C PHE A 16 -18.47 5.44 -12.07
N ASP A 17 -18.02 6.45 -12.83
CA ASP A 17 -18.80 7.68 -13.00
C ASP A 17 -20.12 7.39 -13.72
N ASP A 18 -21.26 7.77 -13.13
CA ASP A 18 -22.58 7.43 -13.64
C ASP A 18 -22.83 7.98 -15.06
N ARG A 19 -22.25 9.16 -15.42
CA ARG A 19 -22.39 9.72 -16.75
C ARG A 19 -21.66 8.89 -17.78
N TYR A 20 -20.46 8.46 -17.45
CA TYR A 20 -19.69 7.56 -18.29
C TYR A 20 -20.40 6.21 -18.46
N LEU A 21 -20.83 5.60 -17.35
CA LEU A 21 -21.53 4.31 -17.41
C LEU A 21 -22.81 4.42 -18.24
N ALA A 22 -23.57 5.51 -18.13
CA ALA A 22 -24.78 5.71 -18.92
C ALA A 22 -24.52 5.80 -20.44
N GLN A 23 -23.33 6.28 -20.84
CA GLN A 23 -22.96 6.42 -22.26
C GLN A 23 -22.30 5.17 -22.83
N GLU A 24 -21.38 4.58 -22.10
CA GLU A 24 -20.48 3.55 -22.59
C GLU A 24 -20.82 2.14 -22.08
N LEU A 25 -21.43 2.03 -20.91
CA LEU A 25 -21.73 0.77 -20.22
C LEU A 25 -23.14 0.80 -19.59
N PRO A 26 -24.21 1.06 -20.39
CA PRO A 26 -25.56 1.22 -19.86
C PRO A 26 -26.06 -0.03 -19.14
N ASP A 27 -25.73 -1.23 -19.61
CA ASP A 27 -26.13 -2.49 -19.02
C ASP A 27 -25.52 -2.65 -17.61
N LEU A 28 -24.25 -2.31 -17.46
CA LEU A 28 -23.57 -2.33 -16.15
C LEU A 28 -24.23 -1.34 -15.18
N LEU A 29 -24.53 -0.11 -15.65
CA LEU A 29 -25.19 0.89 -14.83
C LEU A 29 -26.56 0.40 -14.37
N GLU A 30 -27.34 -0.18 -15.27
CA GLU A 30 -28.66 -0.75 -14.96
C GLU A 30 -28.56 -1.83 -13.88
N GLN A 31 -27.62 -2.77 -14.03
CA GLN A 31 -27.42 -3.83 -13.04
C GLN A 31 -27.04 -3.28 -11.66
N LEU A 32 -26.14 -2.29 -11.59
CA LEU A 32 -25.78 -1.64 -10.34
C LEU A 32 -26.96 -0.92 -9.68
N GLN A 33 -27.81 -0.27 -10.49
CA GLN A 33 -29.03 0.40 -10.02
C GLN A 33 -30.08 -0.61 -9.52
N LYS A 34 -30.26 -1.76 -10.19
CA LYS A 34 -31.15 -2.85 -9.75
C LYS A 34 -30.71 -3.38 -8.37
N VAL A 35 -29.43 -3.70 -8.20
CA VAL A 35 -28.91 -4.15 -6.90
C VAL A 35 -29.13 -3.11 -5.80
N LYS A 36 -28.90 -1.85 -6.10
CA LYS A 36 -29.14 -0.75 -5.17
C LYS A 36 -30.63 -0.62 -4.81
N ALA A 37 -31.53 -0.79 -5.76
CA ALA A 37 -32.98 -0.80 -5.52
C ALA A 37 -33.40 -1.96 -4.63
N VAL A 38 -32.89 -3.17 -4.88
CA VAL A 38 -33.12 -4.37 -4.03
C VAL A 38 -32.71 -4.09 -2.59
N VAL A 39 -31.48 -3.63 -2.37
CA VAL A 39 -30.97 -3.34 -1.02
C VAL A 39 -31.78 -2.25 -0.33
N THR A 40 -32.15 -1.20 -1.08
CA THR A 40 -32.98 -0.11 -0.55
C THR A 40 -34.36 -0.62 -0.12
N PHE A 41 -35.00 -1.42 -0.96
CA PHE A 41 -36.29 -2.03 -0.64
C PHE A 41 -36.24 -2.93 0.60
N LEU A 42 -35.26 -3.84 0.67
CA LEU A 42 -35.08 -4.75 1.81
C LEU A 42 -34.90 -3.99 3.14
N LYS A 43 -34.15 -2.88 3.10
CA LYS A 43 -33.93 -2.04 4.30
C LYS A 43 -35.19 -1.26 4.70
N GLN A 44 -35.86 -0.65 3.74
CA GLN A 44 -37.04 0.16 4.01
C GLN A 44 -38.23 -0.68 4.48
N SER A 45 -38.36 -1.90 3.93
CA SER A 45 -39.42 -2.83 4.33
C SER A 45 -39.15 -3.64 5.62
N GLY A 46 -37.94 -3.48 6.23
CA GLY A 46 -37.53 -4.23 7.41
C GLY A 46 -37.24 -5.72 7.16
N LEU A 47 -37.22 -6.14 5.89
CA LEU A 47 -37.02 -7.53 5.49
C LEU A 47 -35.61 -8.07 5.74
N THR A 48 -34.68 -7.20 5.99
CA THR A 48 -33.30 -7.59 6.31
C THR A 48 -33.18 -8.51 7.52
N SER A 49 -34.15 -8.45 8.46
CA SER A 49 -34.18 -9.34 9.63
C SER A 49 -34.54 -10.78 9.30
N GLN A 50 -35.11 -11.05 8.11
CA GLN A 50 -35.49 -12.38 7.62
C GLN A 50 -34.38 -13.03 6.77
N LEU A 51 -33.30 -12.32 6.51
CA LEU A 51 -32.16 -12.81 5.76
C LEU A 51 -31.08 -13.41 6.68
N PRO A 52 -30.29 -14.38 6.21
CA PRO A 52 -29.18 -14.96 6.97
C PRO A 52 -28.17 -13.94 7.44
N HIS A 53 -27.91 -12.94 6.60
CA HIS A 53 -26.97 -11.85 6.86
C HIS A 53 -27.56 -10.49 6.47
N GLY A 54 -27.07 -9.41 7.11
CA GLY A 54 -27.48 -8.07 6.75
C GLY A 54 -27.00 -7.68 5.34
N VAL A 55 -27.75 -6.83 4.63
CA VAL A 55 -27.34 -6.26 3.34
C VAL A 55 -26.66 -4.92 3.56
N CYS A 56 -25.60 -4.66 2.79
CA CYS A 56 -24.83 -3.43 2.82
C CYS A 56 -25.42 -2.41 1.84
N GLN A 57 -25.60 -1.15 2.28
CA GLN A 57 -26.00 -0.05 1.42
C GLN A 57 -24.77 0.63 0.82
N GLU A 58 -24.85 0.96 -0.46
CA GLU A 58 -23.83 1.78 -1.10
C GLU A 58 -23.80 3.20 -0.51
N ILE A 59 -22.59 3.71 -0.27
CA ILE A 59 -22.29 5.11 0.07
C ILE A 59 -21.53 5.70 -1.10
N CYS A 60 -22.12 6.62 -1.82
CA CYS A 60 -21.59 7.14 -3.10
C CYS A 60 -20.16 7.72 -3.02
N THR A 61 -19.70 8.12 -1.83
CA THR A 61 -18.34 8.66 -1.62
C THR A 61 -17.28 7.61 -1.42
N ARG A 62 -17.66 6.33 -1.21
CA ARG A 62 -16.74 5.23 -0.86
C ARG A 62 -16.97 4.01 -1.74
N TRP A 63 -16.09 3.76 -2.68
CA TRP A 63 -16.18 2.62 -3.60
C TRP A 63 -16.25 1.25 -2.90
N ASN A 64 -15.58 1.09 -1.75
CA ASN A 64 -15.65 -0.14 -0.95
C ASN A 64 -17.09 -0.52 -0.56
N SER A 65 -17.98 0.46 -0.40
CA SER A 65 -19.37 0.20 -0.10
C SER A 65 -20.14 -0.38 -1.30
N LYS A 66 -19.73 -0.06 -2.53
CA LYS A 66 -20.30 -0.67 -3.75
C LYS A 66 -19.95 -2.16 -3.80
N LEU A 67 -18.69 -2.53 -3.58
CA LEU A 67 -18.27 -3.93 -3.49
C LEU A 67 -19.00 -4.67 -2.35
N ALA A 68 -19.09 -4.06 -1.16
CA ALA A 68 -19.80 -4.64 -0.03
C ALA A 68 -21.29 -4.85 -0.33
N MET A 69 -21.92 -3.91 -1.03
CA MET A 69 -23.31 -4.03 -1.48
C MET A 69 -23.48 -5.23 -2.43
N ILE A 70 -22.68 -5.29 -3.49
CA ILE A 70 -22.74 -6.38 -4.48
C ILE A 70 -22.54 -7.74 -3.78
N LYS A 71 -21.49 -7.88 -2.97
CA LYS A 71 -21.20 -9.12 -2.25
C LYS A 71 -22.30 -9.51 -1.27
N SER A 72 -22.89 -8.56 -0.56
CA SER A 72 -23.96 -8.84 0.39
C SER A 72 -25.23 -9.36 -0.28
N VAL A 73 -25.46 -9.01 -1.55
CA VAL A 73 -26.58 -9.55 -2.34
C VAL A 73 -26.21 -10.90 -2.94
N LEU A 74 -25.03 -11.02 -3.58
CA LEU A 74 -24.59 -12.26 -4.21
C LEU A 74 -24.48 -13.43 -3.22
N SER A 75 -23.97 -13.18 -2.01
CA SER A 75 -23.75 -14.23 -0.99
C SER A 75 -25.04 -14.88 -0.47
N GLN A 76 -26.18 -14.23 -0.64
CA GLN A 76 -27.49 -14.73 -0.18
C GLN A 76 -28.58 -14.50 -1.25
N TYR A 77 -28.19 -14.56 -2.53
CA TYR A 77 -29.03 -14.25 -3.65
C TYR A 77 -30.36 -15.05 -3.63
N ASP A 78 -30.25 -16.38 -3.49
CA ASP A 78 -31.41 -17.28 -3.50
C ASP A 78 -32.35 -17.02 -2.31
N ALA A 79 -31.84 -16.65 -1.14
CA ALA A 79 -32.64 -16.27 0.01
C ALA A 79 -33.40 -14.94 -0.24
N ILE A 80 -32.73 -13.97 -0.90
CA ILE A 80 -33.38 -12.70 -1.28
C ILE A 80 -34.46 -12.96 -2.35
N GLU A 81 -34.16 -13.77 -3.37
CA GLU A 81 -35.12 -14.15 -4.43
C GLU A 81 -36.36 -14.76 -3.86
N ASN A 82 -36.24 -15.83 -3.05
CA ASN A 82 -37.37 -16.50 -2.39
C ASN A 82 -38.20 -15.53 -1.53
N LEU A 83 -37.52 -14.60 -0.83
CA LEU A 83 -38.19 -13.61 0.01
C LEU A 83 -38.98 -12.58 -0.79
N LEU A 84 -38.44 -12.14 -1.94
CA LEU A 84 -39.10 -11.22 -2.85
C LEU A 84 -40.28 -11.88 -3.59
N ASP A 85 -40.07 -13.09 -4.10
CA ASP A 85 -41.10 -13.89 -4.81
C ASP A 85 -42.30 -14.16 -3.93
N SER A 86 -42.09 -14.51 -2.67
CA SER A 86 -43.17 -14.73 -1.71
C SER A 86 -44.08 -13.50 -1.52
N ARG A 87 -43.65 -12.33 -1.96
CA ARG A 87 -44.33 -11.04 -1.90
C ARG A 87 -44.75 -10.49 -3.27
N GLY A 88 -44.56 -11.27 -4.35
CA GLY A 88 -44.79 -10.85 -5.72
C GLY A 88 -43.94 -9.66 -6.17
N ASN A 89 -42.73 -9.55 -5.65
CA ASN A 89 -41.80 -8.47 -5.98
C ASN A 89 -40.74 -8.97 -6.97
N LEU A 90 -40.66 -8.36 -8.13
CA LEU A 90 -39.82 -8.76 -9.27
C LEU A 90 -38.52 -8.00 -9.37
N LEU A 91 -38.03 -7.39 -8.28
CA LEU A 91 -36.80 -6.57 -8.30
C LEU A 91 -35.54 -7.31 -8.72
N LEU A 92 -35.51 -8.65 -8.59
CA LEU A 92 -34.38 -9.49 -9.02
C LEU A 92 -34.56 -10.13 -10.40
N GLU A 93 -35.73 -10.00 -11.05
CA GLU A 93 -36.08 -10.75 -12.26
C GLU A 93 -35.03 -10.60 -13.38
N ASP A 94 -34.47 -9.45 -13.61
CA ASP A 94 -33.49 -9.22 -14.68
C ASP A 94 -32.09 -8.90 -14.13
N VAL A 95 -31.76 -9.37 -12.95
CA VAL A 95 -30.41 -9.13 -12.39
C VAL A 95 -29.40 -10.13 -12.96
N ASN A 96 -28.42 -9.63 -13.68
CA ASN A 96 -27.33 -10.43 -14.23
C ASN A 96 -26.30 -10.79 -13.14
N LYS A 97 -26.50 -11.95 -12.51
CA LYS A 97 -25.64 -12.47 -11.43
C LYS A 97 -24.18 -12.66 -11.90
N THR A 98 -23.98 -13.08 -13.16
CA THR A 98 -22.65 -13.30 -13.72
C THR A 98 -21.88 -11.99 -13.83
N LEU A 99 -22.45 -10.95 -14.44
CA LEU A 99 -21.81 -9.65 -14.57
C LEU A 99 -21.50 -9.02 -13.20
N LEU A 100 -22.42 -9.16 -12.24
CA LEU A 100 -22.18 -8.67 -10.87
C LEU A 100 -21.02 -9.41 -10.16
N THR A 101 -20.89 -10.72 -10.42
CA THR A 101 -19.78 -11.51 -9.88
C THR A 101 -18.45 -11.05 -10.48
N GLU A 102 -18.38 -10.87 -11.79
CA GLU A 102 -17.19 -10.32 -12.48
C GLU A 102 -16.83 -8.93 -11.96
N VAL A 103 -17.80 -8.05 -11.72
CA VAL A 103 -17.56 -6.72 -11.15
C VAL A 103 -17.06 -6.81 -9.70
N ALA A 104 -17.55 -7.75 -8.91
CA ALA A 104 -17.04 -7.97 -7.56
C ALA A 104 -15.60 -8.49 -7.58
N GLU A 105 -15.27 -9.42 -8.47
CA GLU A 105 -13.91 -9.93 -8.69
C GLU A 105 -12.97 -8.84 -9.21
N PHE A 106 -13.44 -7.98 -10.11
CA PHE A 106 -12.71 -6.81 -10.57
C PHE A 106 -12.33 -5.85 -9.42
N LEU A 107 -13.23 -5.63 -8.46
CA LEU A 107 -13.02 -4.71 -7.34
C LEU A 107 -12.16 -5.28 -6.19
N GLU A 108 -12.07 -6.61 -6.05
CA GLU A 108 -11.40 -7.25 -4.91
C GLU A 108 -9.92 -6.89 -4.75
N PRO A 109 -9.08 -6.88 -5.82
CA PRO A 109 -7.68 -6.48 -5.69
C PRO A 109 -7.48 -5.02 -5.25
N PHE A 110 -8.42 -4.14 -5.55
CA PHE A 110 -8.40 -2.75 -5.07
C PHE A 110 -8.70 -2.66 -3.58
N LYS A 111 -9.61 -3.51 -3.09
CA LYS A 111 -9.90 -3.62 -1.66
C LYS A 111 -8.67 -4.10 -0.90
N GLU A 112 -8.04 -5.18 -1.36
CA GLU A 112 -6.82 -5.71 -0.78
C GLU A 112 -5.71 -4.63 -0.75
N ALA A 113 -5.49 -3.93 -1.88
CA ALA A 113 -4.50 -2.86 -1.98
C ALA A 113 -4.78 -1.73 -0.98
N SER A 114 -6.04 -1.27 -0.87
CA SER A 114 -6.42 -0.21 0.08
C SER A 114 -6.18 -0.66 1.51
N GLU A 115 -6.64 -1.85 1.90
CA GLU A 115 -6.47 -2.40 3.25
C GLU A 115 -5.00 -2.52 3.66
N LYS A 116 -4.14 -2.96 2.74
CA LYS A 116 -2.70 -3.11 3.02
C LYS A 116 -1.96 -1.78 3.06
N LEU A 117 -2.30 -0.85 2.19
CA LEU A 117 -1.67 0.47 2.16
C LEU A 117 -2.12 1.38 3.32
N GLU A 118 -3.29 1.12 3.92
CA GLU A 118 -3.84 1.89 5.05
C GLU A 118 -3.41 1.39 6.43
N GLN A 119 -2.57 0.37 6.52
CA GLN A 119 -2.07 -0.16 7.79
C GLN A 119 -1.21 0.88 8.52
N ASP A 120 -1.42 1.03 9.84
CA ASP A 120 -0.74 2.05 10.65
C ASP A 120 0.58 1.58 11.27
N LYS A 121 0.67 0.28 11.59
CA LYS A 121 1.79 -0.28 12.35
C LYS A 121 2.82 -0.98 11.46
N VAL A 122 2.66 -0.88 10.16
CA VAL A 122 3.48 -1.59 9.17
C VAL A 122 4.08 -0.58 8.19
N VAL A 123 5.26 -0.90 7.70
CA VAL A 123 5.90 -0.11 6.64
C VAL A 123 5.11 -0.30 5.34
N THR A 124 4.46 0.75 4.87
CA THR A 124 3.55 0.66 3.71
C THR A 124 4.13 1.21 2.41
N LEU A 125 5.15 2.07 2.48
CA LEU A 125 5.71 2.71 1.29
C LEU A 125 6.26 1.73 0.23
N PRO A 126 6.99 0.64 0.57
CA PRO A 126 7.43 -0.37 -0.38
C PRO A 126 6.29 -1.08 -1.09
N LEU A 127 5.13 -1.18 -0.44
CA LEU A 127 3.96 -1.87 -0.98
C LEU A 127 3.33 -1.12 -2.15
N VAL A 128 3.56 0.21 -2.28
CA VAL A 128 2.94 1.02 -3.33
C VAL A 128 3.30 0.51 -4.73
N LEU A 129 4.60 0.30 -5.00
CA LEU A 129 5.06 -0.23 -6.29
C LEU A 129 4.51 -1.65 -6.53
N MET A 130 4.48 -2.48 -5.49
CA MET A 130 4.03 -3.86 -5.59
C MET A 130 2.53 -3.93 -5.93
N TYR A 131 1.69 -3.19 -5.20
CA TYR A 131 0.25 -3.14 -5.48
C TYR A 131 -0.08 -2.44 -6.78
N TYR A 132 0.65 -1.38 -7.15
CA TYR A 132 0.51 -0.76 -8.46
C TYR A 132 0.73 -1.79 -9.58
N THR A 133 1.79 -2.58 -9.50
CA THR A 133 2.10 -3.61 -10.50
C THR A 133 1.06 -4.73 -10.52
N LYS A 134 0.62 -5.17 -9.33
CA LYS A 134 -0.45 -6.18 -9.19
C LYS A 134 -1.76 -5.67 -9.82
N LEU A 135 -2.16 -4.44 -9.52
CA LEU A 135 -3.35 -3.82 -10.10
C LEU A 135 -3.22 -3.63 -11.61
N LYS A 136 -2.06 -3.13 -12.09
CA LYS A 136 -1.81 -2.99 -13.53
C LYS A 136 -1.95 -4.34 -14.27
N LYS A 137 -1.42 -5.42 -13.70
CA LYS A 137 -1.57 -6.77 -14.26
C LYS A 137 -3.03 -7.24 -14.24
N HIS A 138 -3.75 -7.01 -13.15
CA HIS A 138 -5.18 -7.35 -13.02
C HIS A 138 -6.06 -6.59 -14.02
N LEU A 139 -5.70 -5.36 -14.34
CA LEU A 139 -6.41 -4.51 -15.30
C LEU A 139 -6.07 -4.80 -16.77
N THR A 140 -5.16 -5.72 -17.04
CA THR A 140 -4.97 -6.26 -18.40
C THR A 140 -6.16 -7.15 -18.72
N ALA A 141 -6.87 -6.87 -19.82
CA ALA A 141 -8.03 -7.64 -20.23
C ALA A 141 -7.66 -9.11 -20.48
N ASP A 142 -8.51 -10.01 -20.03
CA ASP A 142 -8.42 -11.44 -20.27
C ASP A 142 -9.50 -11.86 -21.27
N SER A 143 -9.27 -12.97 -21.98
CA SER A 143 -10.23 -13.57 -22.91
C SER A 143 -11.52 -14.07 -22.25
N THR A 144 -11.52 -14.22 -20.93
CA THR A 144 -12.66 -14.66 -20.12
C THR A 144 -13.53 -13.51 -19.62
N ASP A 145 -13.03 -12.26 -19.72
CA ASP A 145 -13.76 -11.08 -19.27
C ASP A 145 -14.94 -10.76 -20.19
N SER A 146 -16.08 -10.32 -19.64
CA SER A 146 -17.16 -9.75 -20.42
C SER A 146 -16.73 -8.43 -21.09
N PRO A 147 -17.39 -8.01 -22.20
CA PRO A 147 -17.09 -6.73 -22.86
C PRO A 147 -17.16 -5.54 -21.89
N GLU A 148 -18.11 -5.53 -20.98
CA GLU A 148 -18.30 -4.49 -19.96
C GLU A 148 -17.11 -4.43 -19.01
N VAL A 149 -16.64 -5.59 -18.55
CA VAL A 149 -15.48 -5.69 -17.64
C VAL A 149 -14.19 -5.32 -18.39
N CYS A 150 -14.02 -5.73 -19.64
CA CYS A 150 -12.88 -5.33 -20.47
C CYS A 150 -12.78 -3.80 -20.58
N GLN A 151 -13.90 -3.13 -20.88
CA GLN A 151 -13.95 -1.69 -21.02
C GLN A 151 -13.73 -0.99 -19.66
N LEU A 152 -14.31 -1.51 -18.59
CA LEU A 152 -14.09 -1.01 -17.24
C LEU A 152 -12.61 -1.15 -16.80
N LYS A 153 -11.95 -2.29 -17.10
CA LYS A 153 -10.53 -2.52 -16.86
C LYS A 153 -9.66 -1.50 -17.62
N SER A 154 -9.93 -1.31 -18.92
CA SER A 154 -9.19 -0.36 -19.77
C SER A 154 -9.26 1.06 -19.21
N ARG A 155 -10.47 1.54 -18.90
CA ARG A 155 -10.67 2.86 -18.31
C ARG A 155 -9.99 3.01 -16.95
N THR A 156 -10.12 2.00 -16.10
CA THR A 156 -9.50 2.02 -14.76
C THR A 156 -7.98 2.07 -14.85
N LEU A 157 -7.39 1.33 -15.80
CA LEU A 157 -5.95 1.34 -16.06
C LEU A 157 -5.46 2.73 -16.46
N GLU A 158 -6.18 3.42 -17.35
CA GLU A 158 -5.86 4.80 -17.74
C GLU A 158 -5.83 5.73 -16.52
N PHE A 159 -6.88 5.70 -15.70
CA PHE A 159 -6.91 6.53 -14.48
C PHE A 159 -5.85 6.13 -13.46
N LEU A 160 -5.54 4.83 -13.31
CA LEU A 160 -4.49 4.36 -12.41
C LEU A 160 -3.14 4.94 -12.81
N GLN A 161 -2.81 4.91 -14.10
CA GLN A 161 -1.54 5.44 -14.62
C GLN A 161 -1.43 6.96 -14.45
N ILE A 162 -2.52 7.70 -14.68
CA ILE A 162 -2.54 9.16 -14.55
C ILE A 162 -2.52 9.61 -13.09
N LYS A 163 -3.27 8.94 -12.21
CA LYS A 163 -3.51 9.41 -10.85
C LYS A 163 -2.51 8.86 -9.84
N LEU A 164 -1.93 7.68 -10.08
CA LEU A 164 -0.93 7.05 -9.23
C LEU A 164 0.42 6.90 -9.96
N PRO A 165 1.10 7.99 -10.31
CA PRO A 165 2.44 7.89 -10.86
C PRO A 165 3.39 7.29 -9.82
N ILE A 166 4.14 6.27 -10.22
CA ILE A 166 5.16 5.68 -9.35
C ILE A 166 6.37 6.61 -9.30
N GLU A 167 6.54 7.24 -8.16
CA GLU A 167 7.65 8.15 -7.89
C GLU A 167 8.93 7.35 -7.54
N GLU A 168 10.09 8.00 -7.68
CA GLU A 168 11.39 7.42 -7.33
C GLU A 168 11.44 6.92 -5.88
N LEU A 169 10.80 7.65 -4.97
CA LEU A 169 10.74 7.30 -3.55
C LEU A 169 10.07 5.93 -3.31
N HIS A 170 9.03 5.59 -4.06
CA HIS A 170 8.39 4.27 -3.99
C HIS A 170 9.35 3.16 -4.44
N LYS A 171 10.12 3.40 -5.51
CA LYS A 171 11.11 2.46 -6.05
C LYS A 171 12.26 2.25 -5.05
N VAL A 172 12.77 3.33 -4.45
CA VAL A 172 13.81 3.27 -3.40
C VAL A 172 13.30 2.53 -2.16
N ALA A 173 12.06 2.79 -1.73
CA ALA A 173 11.47 2.07 -0.60
C ALA A 173 11.36 0.56 -0.89
N THR A 174 10.95 0.18 -2.09
CA THR A 174 10.87 -1.24 -2.50
C THR A 174 12.25 -1.87 -2.58
N PHE A 175 13.28 -1.14 -3.06
CA PHE A 175 14.67 -1.58 -3.05
C PHE A 175 15.17 -1.91 -1.63
N LEU A 176 14.77 -1.13 -0.64
CA LEU A 176 15.13 -1.33 0.78
C LEU A 176 14.39 -2.51 1.43
N TRP A 177 13.51 -3.20 0.73
CA TRP A 177 12.91 -4.44 1.18
C TRP A 177 13.64 -5.64 0.57
N PRO A 178 14.41 -6.42 1.36
CA PRO A 178 15.39 -7.38 0.85
C PRO A 178 14.91 -8.37 -0.23
N PRO A 179 13.70 -8.96 -0.16
CA PRO A 179 13.22 -9.85 -1.24
C PRO A 179 13.08 -9.16 -2.60
N PHE A 180 12.98 -7.84 -2.62
CA PHE A 180 12.79 -7.02 -3.82
C PHE A 180 13.98 -6.13 -4.16
N ARG A 181 15.14 -6.30 -3.51
CA ARG A 181 16.36 -5.50 -3.74
C ARG A 181 16.83 -5.45 -5.18
N HIS A 182 16.55 -6.49 -5.96
CA HIS A 182 16.88 -6.54 -7.39
C HIS A 182 15.85 -5.87 -8.29
N LEU A 183 14.74 -5.37 -7.74
CA LEU A 183 13.70 -4.63 -8.47
C LEU A 183 13.28 -5.31 -9.80
N ARG A 184 13.10 -6.64 -9.79
CA ARG A 184 12.73 -7.41 -11.01
C ARG A 184 11.40 -6.98 -11.61
N VAL A 185 10.61 -6.24 -10.86
CA VAL A 185 9.33 -5.64 -11.28
C VAL A 185 9.53 -4.46 -12.26
N LEU A 186 10.72 -3.87 -12.28
CA LEU A 186 11.08 -2.75 -13.14
C LEU A 186 11.91 -3.24 -14.34
N ASP A 187 11.93 -2.46 -15.41
CA ASP A 187 12.85 -2.68 -16.52
C ASP A 187 14.32 -2.39 -16.12
N GLU A 188 15.25 -2.73 -17.00
CA GLU A 188 16.69 -2.60 -16.72
C GLU A 188 17.13 -1.14 -16.55
N GLN A 189 16.58 -0.23 -17.34
CA GLN A 189 16.91 1.19 -17.28
C GLN A 189 16.40 1.81 -15.99
N GLU A 190 15.16 1.51 -15.59
CA GLU A 190 14.57 1.96 -14.33
C GLU A 190 15.36 1.42 -13.13
N ARG A 191 15.73 0.12 -13.13
CA ARG A 191 16.53 -0.51 -12.07
C ARG A 191 17.87 0.20 -11.90
N LYS A 192 18.57 0.44 -13.01
CA LYS A 192 19.83 1.18 -13.00
C LYS A 192 19.65 2.58 -12.41
N GLY A 193 18.61 3.31 -12.84
CA GLY A 193 18.30 4.63 -12.29
C GLY A 193 18.09 4.60 -10.78
N VAL A 194 17.37 3.60 -10.25
CA VAL A 194 17.19 3.46 -8.80
C VAL A 194 18.51 3.16 -8.08
N HIS A 195 19.36 2.28 -8.63
CA HIS A 195 20.66 1.98 -8.03
C HIS A 195 21.57 3.22 -8.02
N ASP A 196 21.60 3.99 -9.10
CA ASP A 196 22.37 5.23 -9.18
C ASP A 196 21.87 6.25 -8.17
N ARG A 197 20.56 6.36 -8.03
CA ARG A 197 19.95 7.24 -7.03
C ARG A 197 20.28 6.82 -5.59
N VAL A 198 20.25 5.54 -5.30
CA VAL A 198 20.63 5.03 -3.96
C VAL A 198 22.10 5.34 -3.69
N ARG A 199 23.02 5.22 -4.69
CA ARG A 199 24.43 5.62 -4.54
C ARG A 199 24.57 7.10 -4.19
N GLU A 200 23.85 7.97 -4.88
CA GLU A 200 23.84 9.41 -4.58
C GLU A 200 23.35 9.69 -3.15
N LEU A 201 22.25 9.05 -2.75
CA LEU A 201 21.70 9.21 -1.41
C LEU A 201 22.66 8.69 -0.33
N LEU A 202 23.41 7.61 -0.59
CA LEU A 202 24.41 7.09 0.32
C LEU A 202 25.60 8.05 0.47
N ILE A 203 26.03 8.71 -0.60
CA ILE A 203 27.08 9.75 -0.53
C ILE A 203 26.61 10.89 0.39
N ASP A 204 25.39 11.40 0.20
CA ASP A 204 24.82 12.46 1.05
C ASP A 204 24.70 12.01 2.52
N VAL A 205 24.28 10.78 2.75
CA VAL A 205 24.22 10.19 4.10
C VAL A 205 25.59 10.11 4.74
N HIS A 206 26.61 9.62 4.03
CA HIS A 206 27.96 9.50 4.58
C HIS A 206 28.59 10.87 4.91
N LEU A 207 28.28 11.91 4.13
CA LEU A 207 28.72 13.28 4.43
C LEU A 207 28.07 13.84 5.69
N ARG A 208 26.87 13.41 6.05
CA ARG A 208 26.12 13.88 7.23
C ARG A 208 26.30 13.03 8.49
N LEU A 209 26.77 11.79 8.34
CA LEU A 209 27.07 10.94 9.49
C LEU A 209 28.33 11.46 10.19
N PRO A 210 28.32 11.65 11.53
CA PRO A 210 29.52 12.03 12.26
C PRO A 210 30.65 11.05 11.99
N GLN A 211 31.80 11.56 11.59
CA GLN A 211 33.03 10.75 11.39
C GLN A 211 33.67 10.43 12.75
N GLY A 212 32.91 9.88 13.67
CA GLY A 212 33.39 9.67 15.02
C GLY A 212 32.60 8.60 15.75
N GLU A 213 32.82 7.36 15.35
CA GLU A 213 32.70 6.17 16.20
C GLU A 213 33.37 5.03 15.44
N THR A 214 34.68 5.15 15.24
CA THR A 214 35.52 3.98 15.22
C THR A 214 35.38 3.36 16.61
N SER A 215 34.77 2.19 16.66
CA SER A 215 34.60 1.40 17.88
C SER A 215 35.95 1.20 18.57
N THR A 216 36.20 2.05 19.56
CA THR A 216 37.15 1.77 20.64
C THR A 216 36.33 1.38 21.85
N ASP A 217 35.90 0.15 21.89
CA ASP A 217 35.50 -0.50 23.13
C ASP A 217 35.95 -1.97 23.08
N HIS A 218 37.26 -2.11 23.29
CA HIS A 218 37.87 -3.12 24.16
C HIS A 218 39.24 -2.57 24.54
N PRO A 219 39.52 -2.39 25.83
CA PRO A 219 40.88 -2.17 26.25
C PRO A 219 41.57 -3.54 26.32
N ASP A 220 41.90 -4.08 25.17
CA ASP A 220 42.90 -5.15 25.12
C ASP A 220 44.29 -4.46 25.09
N TYR A 221 44.99 -4.65 26.14
CA TYR A 221 46.34 -4.30 26.36
C TYR A 221 47.18 -4.85 25.19
N GLU A 222 47.49 -4.00 24.21
CA GLU A 222 48.51 -4.27 23.20
C GLU A 222 49.87 -3.97 23.83
N PRO A 223 50.77 -4.95 23.88
CA PRO A 223 52.16 -4.69 24.23
C PRO A 223 52.79 -3.80 23.14
N PRO A 224 53.77 -2.91 23.49
CA PRO A 224 54.35 -1.96 22.55
C PRO A 224 54.92 -2.68 21.33
N ALA A 225 54.40 -2.32 20.17
CA ALA A 225 54.81 -2.89 18.88
C ALA A 225 56.30 -2.73 18.66
N LYS A 226 57.02 -3.87 18.59
CA LYS A 226 58.38 -3.91 18.12
C LYS A 226 58.41 -3.39 16.67
N ARG A 227 59.13 -2.29 16.40
CA ARG A 227 59.42 -1.83 15.05
C ARG A 227 60.02 -2.98 14.26
N THR A 228 59.29 -3.48 13.26
CA THR A 228 59.80 -4.50 12.36
C THR A 228 60.63 -3.81 11.26
N SER A 229 61.71 -4.43 10.79
CA SER A 229 62.62 -3.96 9.76
C SER A 229 61.95 -3.66 8.40
N LEU A 230 60.67 -3.97 8.29
CA LEU A 230 59.84 -3.69 7.09
C LEU A 230 59.28 -2.26 7.06
N ASP A 231 59.40 -1.47 8.15
CA ASP A 231 58.91 -0.08 8.16
C ASP A 231 59.81 0.85 7.36
N GLU A 232 61.08 0.46 7.12
CA GLU A 232 62.03 1.20 6.26
C GLU A 232 61.69 1.07 4.77
N PHE A 233 60.88 0.11 4.36
CA PHE A 233 60.52 -0.18 2.96
C PHE A 233 59.07 0.20 2.62
N LYS A 234 58.43 1.06 3.43
CA LYS A 234 57.07 1.52 3.18
C LYS A 234 56.87 2.16 1.82
N GLU A 235 57.89 2.82 1.28
CA GLU A 235 57.86 3.50 -0.03
C GLU A 235 57.85 2.51 -1.21
N TRP A 236 58.25 1.26 -0.99
CA TRP A 236 58.34 0.23 -2.03
C TRP A 236 57.36 -0.94 -1.79
N ARG A 237 56.45 -0.80 -0.86
CA ARG A 237 55.33 -1.71 -0.78
C ARG A 237 54.47 -1.49 -2.05
N ASP A 238 54.30 -2.57 -2.82
CA ASP A 238 53.24 -2.60 -3.82
C ASP A 238 51.99 -2.07 -3.14
N ALA A 239 51.45 -0.95 -3.63
CA ALA A 239 50.15 -0.49 -3.23
C ALA A 239 49.24 -1.71 -3.48
N ALA A 240 48.72 -2.31 -2.42
CA ALA A 240 47.70 -3.33 -2.59
C ALA A 240 46.73 -2.70 -3.58
N GLU A 241 46.59 -3.31 -4.76
CA GLU A 241 45.51 -2.94 -5.69
C GLU A 241 44.26 -2.97 -4.81
N THR A 242 43.84 -1.79 -4.40
CA THR A 242 42.55 -1.62 -3.77
C THR A 242 41.57 -2.02 -4.86
N GLN A 243 41.23 -3.30 -4.90
CA GLN A 243 39.99 -3.71 -5.54
C GLN A 243 38.96 -2.69 -5.06
N PRO A 244 38.22 -2.04 -5.96
CA PRO A 244 37.29 -0.99 -5.58
C PRO A 244 36.46 -1.56 -4.45
N ALA A 245 36.62 -0.98 -3.26
CA ALA A 245 36.02 -1.51 -2.04
C ALA A 245 34.55 -1.70 -2.36
N ASP A 246 34.07 -2.95 -2.30
CA ASP A 246 32.67 -3.29 -2.61
C ASP A 246 31.79 -2.25 -1.94
N SER A 247 31.09 -1.44 -2.74
CA SER A 247 30.24 -0.41 -2.18
C SER A 247 29.21 -1.07 -1.27
N GLU A 248 28.73 -0.35 -0.26
CA GLU A 248 27.70 -0.87 0.65
C GLU A 248 26.48 -1.39 -0.15
N LEU A 249 26.16 -0.73 -1.25
CA LEU A 249 25.15 -1.14 -2.20
C LEU A 249 25.47 -2.51 -2.83
N ASP A 250 26.69 -2.69 -3.32
CA ASP A 250 27.06 -3.94 -4.01
C ASP A 250 27.07 -5.13 -3.04
N ARG A 251 27.49 -4.91 -1.79
CA ARG A 251 27.38 -5.91 -0.72
C ARG A 251 25.92 -6.27 -0.43
N TYR A 252 25.04 -5.27 -0.34
CA TYR A 252 23.61 -5.51 -0.12
C TYR A 252 22.95 -6.27 -1.27
N LEU A 253 23.32 -5.97 -2.51
CA LEU A 253 22.78 -6.70 -3.68
C LEU A 253 23.21 -8.18 -3.71
N ARG A 254 24.40 -8.52 -3.18
CA ARG A 254 24.89 -9.92 -3.11
C ARG A 254 24.48 -10.64 -1.85
N ASP A 255 23.90 -9.93 -0.89
CA ASP A 255 23.50 -10.52 0.38
C ASP A 255 22.41 -11.57 0.20
N SER A 256 22.49 -12.64 0.98
CA SER A 256 21.47 -13.69 1.03
C SER A 256 20.39 -13.42 2.10
N ASP A 257 20.62 -12.43 2.97
CA ASP A 257 19.67 -12.10 4.02
C ASP A 257 18.33 -11.70 3.40
N SER A 258 17.25 -12.32 3.86
CA SER A 258 15.89 -12.11 3.40
C SER A 258 14.97 -11.81 4.58
N CYS A 259 14.00 -10.95 4.36
CA CYS A 259 12.94 -10.66 5.31
C CYS A 259 11.63 -10.62 4.51
N GLU A 260 10.94 -11.76 4.44
CA GLU A 260 9.68 -11.86 3.70
C GLU A 260 8.56 -11.07 4.37
N ASP A 261 8.60 -11.01 5.69
CA ASP A 261 7.61 -10.32 6.51
C ASP A 261 7.93 -8.82 6.59
N ILE A 262 7.09 -8.00 5.98
CA ILE A 262 7.26 -6.54 5.99
C ILE A 262 7.10 -5.93 7.38
N GLU A 263 6.40 -6.61 8.31
CA GLU A 263 6.23 -6.15 9.69
C GLU A 263 7.56 -6.15 10.44
N LYS A 264 8.47 -7.05 10.07
CA LYS A 264 9.82 -7.17 10.65
C LYS A 264 10.89 -6.34 9.93
N LEU A 265 10.52 -5.60 8.90
CA LEU A 265 11.48 -4.87 8.05
C LEU A 265 12.28 -3.82 8.85
N LEU A 266 11.67 -3.13 9.78
CA LEU A 266 12.36 -2.14 10.62
C LEU A 266 13.32 -2.81 11.60
N GLU A 267 12.96 -3.96 12.18
CA GLU A 267 13.80 -4.75 13.06
C GLU A 267 15.04 -5.27 12.31
N LEU A 268 14.86 -5.73 11.08
CA LEU A 268 15.96 -6.15 10.22
C LEU A 268 16.96 -5.00 10.00
N TRP A 269 16.48 -3.81 9.65
CA TRP A 269 17.37 -2.67 9.42
C TRP A 269 18.07 -2.19 10.69
N GLU A 270 17.44 -2.31 11.85
CA GLU A 270 18.10 -2.04 13.13
C GLU A 270 19.21 -3.09 13.43
N ALA A 271 18.95 -4.37 13.19
CA ALA A 271 19.95 -5.44 13.32
C ALA A 271 21.13 -5.24 12.35
N HIS A 272 20.86 -4.75 11.14
CA HIS A 272 21.87 -4.52 10.11
C HIS A 272 22.58 -3.16 10.22
N ARG A 273 22.32 -2.38 11.25
CA ARG A 273 22.89 -1.03 11.43
C ARG A 273 24.43 -0.98 11.37
N ARG A 274 25.11 -2.05 11.86
CA ARG A 274 26.58 -2.15 11.80
C ARG A 274 27.07 -2.64 10.44
N LYS A 275 26.32 -3.55 9.80
CA LYS A 275 26.66 -4.15 8.50
C LYS A 275 26.47 -3.15 7.34
N TYR A 276 25.39 -2.39 7.39
CA TYR A 276 24.94 -1.43 6.36
C TYR A 276 24.59 -0.09 6.99
N ARG A 277 25.61 0.67 7.39
CA ARG A 277 25.44 1.93 8.14
C ARG A 277 24.67 2.98 7.35
N GLY A 278 25.04 3.18 6.08
CA GLY A 278 24.39 4.15 5.19
C GLY A 278 23.00 3.72 4.79
N LEU A 279 22.83 2.45 4.34
CA LEU A 279 21.53 1.91 3.95
C LEU A 279 20.55 1.84 5.12
N SER A 280 20.99 1.48 6.33
CA SER A 280 20.12 1.47 7.52
C SER A 280 19.64 2.87 7.88
N PHE A 281 20.52 3.89 7.74
CA PHE A 281 20.11 5.28 7.95
C PHE A 281 19.13 5.75 6.86
N LEU A 282 19.37 5.38 5.60
CA LEU A 282 18.45 5.65 4.49
C LEU A 282 17.11 4.95 4.71
N ALA A 283 17.13 3.66 5.11
CA ALA A 283 15.94 2.89 5.42
C ALA A 283 15.12 3.56 6.51
N LYS A 284 15.75 3.99 7.60
CA LYS A 284 15.06 4.74 8.66
C LYS A 284 14.36 5.99 8.15
N LYS A 285 14.98 6.73 7.22
CA LYS A 285 14.39 7.95 6.64
C LYS A 285 13.26 7.66 5.66
N VAL A 286 13.41 6.65 4.83
CA VAL A 286 12.46 6.35 3.76
C VAL A 286 11.28 5.53 4.28
N LEU A 287 11.54 4.51 5.08
CA LEU A 287 10.51 3.57 5.53
C LEU A 287 9.59 4.13 6.63
N CYS A 288 9.96 5.23 7.28
CA CYS A 288 9.07 5.93 8.21
C CYS A 288 7.98 6.75 7.50
N ILE A 289 8.05 6.91 6.17
CA ILE A 289 7.07 7.66 5.40
C ILE A 289 5.87 6.75 5.10
N PRO A 290 4.67 7.08 5.59
CA PRO A 290 3.48 6.28 5.28
C PRO A 290 3.04 6.50 3.84
N SER A 291 2.49 5.47 3.19
CA SER A 291 1.92 5.57 1.84
C SER A 291 0.58 6.32 1.80
N THR A 292 -0.08 6.48 2.95
CA THR A 292 -1.39 7.12 3.04
C THR A 292 -1.50 8.05 4.24
N SER A 293 -2.45 9.00 4.19
CA SER A 293 -2.87 9.83 5.32
C SER A 293 -3.99 9.21 6.16
N ALA A 294 -4.35 7.97 5.91
CA ALA A 294 -5.50 7.32 6.54
C ALA A 294 -5.42 7.29 8.08
N SER A 295 -4.22 7.15 8.64
CA SER A 295 -3.98 7.24 10.08
C SER A 295 -4.36 8.60 10.65
N SER A 296 -3.93 9.67 9.97
CA SER A 296 -4.26 11.05 10.38
C SER A 296 -5.76 11.31 10.28
N GLU A 297 -6.40 10.83 9.21
CA GLU A 297 -7.84 10.98 9.02
C GLU A 297 -8.66 10.21 10.07
N ARG A 298 -8.23 9.00 10.45
CA ARG A 298 -8.82 8.25 11.56
C ARG A 298 -8.71 9.01 12.87
N ASN A 299 -7.57 9.64 13.14
CA ASN A 299 -7.37 10.47 14.34
C ASN A 299 -8.29 11.71 14.32
N PHE A 300 -8.41 12.40 13.19
CA PHE A 300 -9.35 13.54 13.07
C PHE A 300 -10.81 13.10 13.21
N SER A 301 -11.18 11.96 12.65
CA SER A 301 -12.52 11.40 12.82
C SER A 301 -12.81 11.05 14.28
N ALA A 302 -11.84 10.43 14.98
CA ALA A 302 -11.95 10.13 16.40
C ALA A 302 -12.06 11.43 17.24
N ALA A 303 -11.27 12.45 16.90
CA ALA A 303 -11.36 13.77 17.52
C ALA A 303 -12.75 14.38 17.35
N GLY A 304 -13.30 14.34 16.14
CA GLY A 304 -14.67 14.82 15.87
C GLY A 304 -15.73 14.05 16.66
N TYR A 305 -15.53 12.75 16.86
CA TYR A 305 -16.44 11.93 17.67
C TYR A 305 -16.37 12.29 19.17
N VAL A 306 -15.18 12.62 19.68
CA VAL A 306 -14.97 13.05 21.08
C VAL A 306 -15.51 14.46 21.30
N LEU A 307 -15.42 15.35 20.30
CA LEU A 307 -15.87 16.74 20.32
C LEU A 307 -17.35 16.92 19.94
N GLN A 308 -18.21 15.90 20.09
CA GLN A 308 -19.64 16.06 19.82
C GLN A 308 -20.22 17.24 20.64
N ASP A 309 -21.29 17.87 20.12
CA ASP A 309 -21.92 19.08 20.66
C ASP A 309 -22.22 19.06 22.18
N ARG A 310 -22.29 17.89 22.79
CA ARG A 310 -22.47 17.71 24.24
C ARG A 310 -21.18 17.77 25.05
N ARG A 311 -19.99 17.87 24.43
CA ARG A 311 -18.65 17.88 25.07
C ARG A 311 -17.80 19.07 24.64
N THR A 312 -18.43 20.19 24.32
CA THR A 312 -17.77 21.43 23.85
C THR A 312 -16.82 22.08 24.86
N CYS A 313 -16.83 21.62 26.12
CA CYS A 313 -15.97 22.16 27.20
C CYS A 313 -14.62 21.41 27.33
N LEU A 314 -14.30 20.46 26.44
CA LEU A 314 -13.01 19.77 26.48
C LEU A 314 -11.89 20.73 26.04
N LYS A 315 -10.88 20.90 26.91
CA LYS A 315 -9.69 21.69 26.55
C LYS A 315 -8.89 20.96 25.48
N PRO A 316 -8.18 21.67 24.56
CA PRO A 316 -7.37 21.07 23.52
C PRO A 316 -6.37 20.02 24.05
N GLU A 317 -5.70 20.32 25.19
CA GLU A 317 -4.73 19.41 25.80
C GLU A 317 -5.35 18.09 26.27
N SER A 318 -6.61 18.16 26.76
CA SER A 318 -7.35 16.95 27.16
C SER A 318 -7.76 16.10 25.98
N LEU A 319 -8.08 16.74 24.85
CA LEU A 319 -8.36 16.05 23.58
C LEU A 319 -7.11 15.34 23.06
N ASP A 320 -5.97 16.02 23.03
CA ASP A 320 -4.69 15.46 22.60
C ASP A 320 -4.30 14.23 23.44
N ASN A 321 -4.47 14.33 24.76
CA ASN A 321 -4.21 13.21 25.68
C ASN A 321 -5.14 12.02 25.41
N LEU A 322 -6.42 12.27 25.17
CA LEU A 322 -7.39 11.20 24.84
C LEU A 322 -7.06 10.52 23.49
N LEU A 323 -6.71 11.31 22.48
CA LEU A 323 -6.32 10.77 21.17
C LEU A 323 -5.00 9.98 21.26
N PHE A 324 -4.04 10.49 22.04
CA PHE A 324 -2.77 9.79 22.28
C PHE A 324 -3.01 8.43 22.97
N LEU A 325 -3.82 8.39 24.01
CA LEU A 325 -4.16 7.15 24.70
C LEU A 325 -4.90 6.18 23.78
N HIS A 326 -5.90 6.65 23.04
CA HIS A 326 -6.67 5.82 22.11
C HIS A 326 -5.81 5.19 21.01
N LYS A 327 -4.72 5.86 20.61
CA LYS A 327 -3.82 5.35 19.56
C LYS A 327 -2.78 4.36 20.08
N ASN A 328 -2.41 4.46 21.36
CA ASN A 328 -1.28 3.71 21.94
C ASN A 328 -1.73 2.60 22.92
N MET A 329 -3.02 2.46 23.17
CA MET A 329 -3.64 1.32 23.86
C MET A 329 -4.10 0.27 22.86
#